data_e2d11ae343793cf6e8c090f065520d9d
#
_entry.id   e2d11ae343793cf6e8c090f065520d9d
#
_cell.length_a   1.000
_cell.length_b   1.000
_cell.length_c   1.000
_cell.angle_alpha   90.00
_cell.angle_beta   90.00
_cell.angle_gamma   90.00
#
_symmetry.space_group_name_H-M   'P 1'
#
loop_
_entity.id
_entity.type
_entity.pdbx_description
1 polymer ?
#
loop_
_entity_poly.entity_id
_entity_poly.type
_entity_poly.pdbx_seq_one_letter_code
_entity_poly.pdbx_strand_id
1 'polypeptide(L)'
;MKISKYRHDSDYSYTLGATLTIELLKCIPEAVEEVFINSKTENNDTLNALCEKFNIKMTVSDKVFNILSPKGNCFVIGVFRKFEHHITEGNHVVLVNPSDAGNVGTIIRTAVGFHINNIAVVSPA
;
A
#
# COMPACT_ATOMS: atom_id res chain seq x y z
N MET A 1 -1.30 -13.92 -11.66
CA MET A 1 -0.34 -13.40 -10.66
C MET A 1 -0.23 -14.40 -9.52
N LYS A 2 0.98 -14.72 -9.13
CA LYS A 2 1.23 -15.62 -8.01
C LYS A 2 1.50 -14.81 -6.74
N ILE A 3 0.64 -14.96 -5.74
CA ILE A 3 0.80 -14.27 -4.47
C ILE A 3 1.77 -15.05 -3.58
N SER A 4 2.74 -14.33 -3.03
CA SER A 4 3.72 -14.84 -2.09
C SER A 4 3.95 -13.82 -0.97
N LYS A 5 4.63 -14.23 0.09
CA LYS A 5 5.06 -13.29 1.13
C LYS A 5 5.86 -12.15 0.51
N TYR A 6 5.77 -10.97 1.12
CA TYR A 6 6.50 -9.80 0.64
C TYR A 6 8.00 -10.09 0.54
N ARG A 7 8.59 -9.67 -0.57
CA ARG A 7 10.02 -9.75 -0.81
C ARG A 7 10.52 -8.38 -1.28
N HIS A 8 11.65 -7.98 -0.75
CA HIS A 8 12.25 -6.69 -1.11
C HIS A 8 12.56 -6.57 -2.61
N ASP A 9 12.93 -7.68 -3.24
CA ASP A 9 13.29 -7.75 -4.67
C ASP A 9 12.07 -8.00 -5.59
N SER A 10 10.88 -8.13 -5.04
CA SER A 10 9.65 -8.29 -5.84
C SER A 10 9.24 -6.97 -6.48
N ASP A 11 8.65 -7.04 -7.67
CA ASP A 11 8.07 -5.89 -8.37
C ASP A 11 6.75 -5.41 -7.73
N TYR A 12 6.18 -6.20 -6.84
CA TYR A 12 4.88 -5.94 -6.22
C TYR A 12 5.00 -5.73 -4.71
N SER A 13 4.05 -4.98 -4.18
CA SER A 13 3.87 -4.81 -2.76
C SER A 13 2.38 -4.86 -2.42
N TYR A 14 2.06 -4.80 -1.15
CA TYR A 14 0.70 -5.02 -0.66
C TYR A 14 0.28 -3.94 0.34
N THR A 15 -0.99 -3.53 0.26
CA THR A 15 -1.63 -2.79 1.33
C THR A 15 -2.47 -3.76 2.15
N LEU A 16 -2.30 -3.74 3.47
CA LEU A 16 -3.02 -4.61 4.39
C LEU A 16 -4.09 -3.81 5.13
N GLY A 17 -5.35 -4.08 4.82
CA GLY A 17 -6.49 -3.43 5.42
C GLY A 17 -7.26 -2.52 4.47
N ALA A 18 -8.53 -2.31 4.78
CA ALA A 18 -9.45 -1.52 3.94
C ALA A 18 -9.02 -0.06 3.80
N THR A 19 -8.61 0.57 4.90
CA THR A 19 -8.23 2.00 4.90
C THR A 19 -7.04 2.26 3.97
N LEU A 20 -5.98 1.46 4.10
CA LEU A 20 -4.79 1.61 3.26
C LEU A 20 -5.09 1.30 1.79
N THR A 21 -5.90 0.29 1.54
CA THR A 21 -6.27 -0.08 0.17
C THR A 21 -7.13 1.01 -0.49
N ILE A 22 -8.06 1.61 0.24
CA ILE A 22 -8.85 2.74 -0.24
C ILE A 22 -7.95 3.93 -0.59
N GLU A 23 -7.01 4.27 0.28
CA GLU A 23 -6.05 5.35 0.02
C GLU A 23 -5.20 5.09 -1.22
N LEU A 24 -4.73 3.86 -1.39
CA LEU A 24 -3.99 3.45 -2.58
C LEU A 24 -4.83 3.66 -3.85
N LEU A 25 -6.09 3.23 -3.84
CA LEU A 25 -7.00 3.38 -4.98
C LEU A 25 -7.30 4.84 -5.30
N LYS A 26 -7.38 5.70 -4.29
CA LYS A 26 -7.59 7.14 -4.49
C LYS A 26 -6.37 7.84 -5.06
N CYS A 27 -5.18 7.42 -4.63
CA CYS A 27 -3.93 8.13 -4.96
C CYS A 27 -3.28 7.63 -6.25
N ILE A 28 -3.18 6.31 -6.41
CA ILE A 28 -2.43 5.70 -7.53
C ILE A 28 -3.17 4.46 -8.04
N PRO A 29 -4.39 4.62 -8.56
CA PRO A 29 -5.17 3.46 -9.05
C PRO A 29 -4.48 2.74 -10.22
N GLU A 30 -3.67 3.44 -11.01
CA GLU A 30 -2.96 2.87 -12.15
C GLU A 30 -1.87 1.86 -11.75
N ALA A 31 -1.39 1.90 -10.50
CA ALA A 31 -0.43 0.93 -9.98
C ALA A 31 -1.09 -0.33 -9.42
N VAL A 32 -2.40 -0.29 -9.17
CA VAL A 32 -3.11 -1.39 -8.52
C VAL A 32 -3.38 -2.52 -9.53
N GLU A 33 -2.96 -3.72 -9.18
CA GLU A 33 -3.15 -4.90 -10.01
C GLU A 33 -4.45 -5.64 -9.66
N GLU A 34 -4.71 -5.82 -8.38
CA GLU A 34 -5.87 -6.56 -7.91
C GLU A 34 -6.16 -6.22 -6.44
N VAL A 35 -7.42 -6.38 -6.04
CA VAL A 35 -7.84 -6.27 -4.65
C VAL A 35 -8.41 -7.61 -4.20
N PHE A 36 -7.93 -8.11 -3.07
CA PHE A 36 -8.44 -9.34 -2.47
C PHE A 36 -9.27 -9.01 -1.24
N ILE A 37 -10.38 -9.72 -1.11
CA ILE A 37 -11.21 -9.73 0.10
C ILE A 37 -11.33 -11.17 0.60
N ASN A 38 -11.44 -11.36 1.90
CA ASN A 38 -11.68 -12.70 2.41
C ASN A 38 -13.18 -12.99 2.51
N SER A 39 -13.53 -14.26 2.75
CA SER A 39 -14.92 -14.71 2.81
C SER A 39 -15.73 -14.07 3.94
N LYS A 40 -15.06 -13.52 4.96
CA LYS A 40 -15.70 -12.85 6.11
C LYS A 40 -15.77 -11.33 5.96
N THR A 41 -15.29 -10.78 4.84
CA THR A 41 -15.27 -9.35 4.62
C THR A 41 -16.70 -8.82 4.50
N GLU A 42 -17.03 -7.82 5.31
CA GLU A 42 -18.28 -7.11 5.19
C GLU A 42 -18.27 -6.24 3.93
N ASN A 43 -19.44 -5.99 3.37
CA ASN A 43 -19.57 -5.14 2.20
C ASN A 43 -19.05 -3.74 2.49
N ASN A 44 -18.16 -3.23 1.65
CA ASN A 44 -17.60 -1.88 1.74
C ASN A 44 -17.93 -1.12 0.46
N ASP A 45 -18.91 -0.25 0.55
CA ASP A 45 -19.41 0.49 -0.61
C ASP A 45 -18.35 1.40 -1.23
N THR A 46 -17.51 2.04 -0.40
CA THR A 46 -16.42 2.90 -0.88
C THR A 46 -15.39 2.09 -1.68
N LEU A 47 -14.99 0.95 -1.15
CA LEU A 47 -14.06 0.05 -1.81
C LEU A 47 -14.63 -0.46 -3.14
N ASN A 48 -15.88 -0.90 -3.12
CA ASN A 48 -16.57 -1.42 -4.31
C ASN A 48 -16.68 -0.34 -5.40
N ALA A 49 -17.05 0.87 -5.02
CA ALA A 49 -17.18 1.99 -5.95
C ALA A 49 -15.85 2.38 -6.59
N LEU A 50 -14.77 2.37 -5.83
CA LEU A 50 -13.43 2.68 -6.34
C LEU A 50 -12.93 1.60 -7.29
N CYS A 51 -13.10 0.35 -6.95
CA CYS A 51 -12.71 -0.76 -7.82
C CYS A 51 -13.50 -0.76 -9.12
N GLU A 52 -14.79 -0.46 -9.07
CA GLU A 52 -15.62 -0.32 -10.26
C GLU A 52 -15.18 0.87 -11.12
N LYS A 53 -14.98 2.02 -10.49
CA LYS A 53 -14.56 3.25 -11.19
C LYS A 53 -13.25 3.05 -11.96
N PHE A 54 -12.28 2.36 -11.39
CA PHE A 54 -10.96 2.15 -11.98
C PHE A 54 -10.81 0.79 -12.67
N ASN A 55 -11.90 0.03 -12.78
CA ASN A 55 -11.92 -1.29 -13.42
C ASN A 55 -10.89 -2.24 -12.82
N ILE A 56 -10.85 -2.31 -11.49
CA ILE A 56 -9.93 -3.16 -10.74
C ILE A 56 -10.67 -4.40 -10.27
N LYS A 57 -10.10 -5.56 -10.56
CA LYS A 57 -10.66 -6.85 -10.18
C LYS A 57 -10.62 -7.04 -8.66
N MET A 58 -11.77 -7.42 -8.10
CA MET A 58 -11.89 -7.87 -6.70
C MET A 58 -12.09 -9.38 -6.66
N THR A 59 -11.26 -10.06 -5.90
CA THR A 59 -11.29 -11.52 -5.79
C THR A 59 -11.44 -11.94 -4.35
N VAL A 60 -12.34 -12.87 -4.07
CA VAL A 60 -12.48 -13.50 -2.77
C VAL A 60 -11.46 -14.63 -2.66
N SER A 61 -10.55 -14.56 -1.67
CA SER A 61 -9.52 -15.58 -1.49
C SER A 61 -9.01 -15.61 -0.06
N ASP A 62 -9.41 -16.56 0.71
CA ASP A 62 -8.90 -16.74 2.08
C ASP A 62 -7.43 -17.18 2.10
N LYS A 63 -6.99 -17.89 1.07
CA LYS A 63 -5.59 -18.33 0.94
C LYS A 63 -4.60 -17.15 0.93
N VAL A 64 -4.93 -16.09 0.23
CA VAL A 64 -4.07 -14.90 0.16
C VAL A 64 -3.86 -14.29 1.55
N PHE A 65 -4.92 -14.24 2.37
CA PHE A 65 -4.85 -13.73 3.73
C PHE A 65 -4.02 -14.61 4.65
N ASN A 66 -4.08 -15.92 4.47
CA ASN A 66 -3.23 -16.85 5.23
C ASN A 66 -1.75 -16.65 4.92
N ILE A 67 -1.42 -16.27 3.70
CA ILE A 67 -0.03 -16.00 3.29
C ILE A 67 0.44 -14.65 3.78
N LEU A 68 -0.34 -13.59 3.58
CA LEU A 68 0.07 -12.20 3.78
C LEU A 68 -0.27 -11.65 5.16
N SER A 69 -1.31 -12.15 5.80
CA SER A 69 -1.77 -11.68 7.11
C SER A 69 -2.21 -12.85 7.99
N PRO A 70 -1.28 -13.70 8.42
CA PRO A 70 -1.63 -14.91 9.18
C PRO A 70 -2.25 -14.63 10.56
N LYS A 71 -2.14 -13.41 11.07
CA LYS A 71 -2.76 -13.02 12.35
C LYS A 71 -4.28 -12.88 12.28
N GLY A 72 -4.88 -12.93 11.09
CA GLY A 72 -6.33 -12.95 10.93
C GLY A 72 -7.06 -11.64 11.19
N ASN A 73 -6.35 -10.52 11.27
CA ASN A 73 -6.93 -9.19 11.55
C ASN A 73 -7.08 -8.31 10.31
N CYS A 74 -6.85 -8.85 9.13
CA CYS A 74 -6.91 -8.14 7.87
C CYS A 74 -7.93 -8.82 6.95
N PHE A 75 -8.83 -8.05 6.36
CA PHE A 75 -9.92 -8.56 5.52
C PHE A 75 -9.90 -8.00 4.10
N VAL A 76 -9.04 -7.04 3.83
CA VAL A 76 -8.84 -6.43 2.49
C VAL A 76 -7.36 -6.30 2.23
N ILE A 77 -6.92 -6.71 1.06
CA ILE A 77 -5.53 -6.60 0.62
C ILE A 77 -5.51 -6.02 -0.79
N GLY A 78 -4.77 -4.93 -0.98
CA GLY A 78 -4.47 -4.40 -2.31
C GLY A 78 -3.11 -4.88 -2.77
N VAL A 79 -3.02 -5.30 -4.03
CA VAL A 79 -1.76 -5.65 -4.68
C VAL A 79 -1.41 -4.56 -5.68
N PHE A 80 -0.25 -3.99 -5.56
CA PHE A 80 0.18 -2.92 -6.46
C PHE A 80 1.61 -3.12 -6.93
N ARG A 81 1.88 -2.59 -8.13
CA ARG A 81 3.22 -2.54 -8.68
C ARG A 81 4.01 -1.45 -7.96
N LYS A 82 5.21 -1.76 -7.51
CA LYS A 82 6.10 -0.77 -6.92
C LYS A 82 6.41 0.33 -7.93
N PHE A 83 6.49 1.55 -7.45
CA PHE A 83 6.74 2.73 -8.27
C PHE A 83 7.77 3.61 -7.59
N GLU A 84 8.42 4.46 -8.39
CA GLU A 84 9.37 5.46 -7.92
C GLU A 84 8.95 6.82 -8.43
N HIS A 85 9.23 7.83 -7.65
CA HIS A 85 9.05 9.21 -8.05
C HIS A 85 10.39 9.94 -7.98
N HIS A 86 10.62 10.84 -8.91
CA HIS A 86 11.78 11.70 -8.86
C HIS A 86 11.57 12.82 -7.86
N ILE A 87 12.66 13.23 -7.21
CA ILE A 87 12.67 14.38 -6.32
C ILE A 87 12.44 15.63 -7.17
N THR A 88 11.51 16.48 -6.74
CA THR A 88 11.24 17.76 -7.38
C THR A 88 11.96 18.90 -6.64
N GLU A 89 11.88 20.11 -7.15
CA GLU A 89 12.40 21.29 -6.46
C GLU A 89 11.62 21.54 -5.16
N GLY A 90 12.27 22.14 -4.18
CA GLY A 90 11.67 22.47 -2.89
C GLY A 90 12.41 21.84 -1.72
N ASN A 91 11.79 21.90 -0.56
CA ASN A 91 12.35 21.33 0.66
C ASN A 91 12.27 19.80 0.65
N HIS A 92 13.29 19.17 1.19
CA HIS A 92 13.40 17.71 1.21
C HIS A 92 13.68 17.22 2.63
N VAL A 93 13.16 16.03 2.94
CA VAL A 93 13.60 15.25 4.09
C VAL A 93 14.34 14.02 3.55
N VAL A 94 15.53 13.78 4.04
CA VAL A 94 16.33 12.61 3.67
C VAL A 94 16.46 11.69 4.87
N LEU A 95 16.01 10.46 4.71
CA LEU A 95 16.12 9.41 5.73
C LEU A 95 17.25 8.48 5.36
N VAL A 96 18.27 8.40 6.21
CA VAL A 96 19.42 7.51 5.98
C VAL A 96 19.23 6.24 6.77
N ASN A 97 19.14 5.12 6.07
CA ASN A 97 19.01 3.77 6.65
C ASN A 97 17.89 3.68 7.72
N PRO A 98 16.67 4.11 7.43
CA PRO A 98 15.58 4.01 8.41
C PRO A 98 15.20 2.54 8.60
N SER A 99 15.11 2.10 9.85
CA SER A 99 14.81 0.71 10.18
C SER A 99 13.48 0.50 10.89
N ASP A 100 12.90 1.55 11.46
CA ASP A 100 11.64 1.48 12.19
C ASP A 100 10.50 2.06 11.36
N ALA A 101 9.58 1.20 10.95
CA ALA A 101 8.45 1.60 10.10
C ALA A 101 7.52 2.61 10.79
N GLY A 102 7.33 2.49 12.12
CA GLY A 102 6.53 3.43 12.88
C GLY A 102 7.14 4.83 12.88
N ASN A 103 8.44 4.92 13.05
CA ASN A 103 9.17 6.21 13.01
C ASN A 103 9.13 6.81 11.61
N VAL A 104 9.31 6.00 10.57
CA VAL A 104 9.21 6.46 9.19
C VAL A 104 7.82 7.05 8.91
N GLY A 105 6.76 6.36 9.32
CA GLY A 105 5.39 6.85 9.15
C GLY A 105 5.12 8.15 9.90
N THR A 106 5.65 8.30 11.10
CA THR A 106 5.54 9.53 11.90
C THR A 106 6.26 10.70 11.21
N ILE A 107 7.46 10.46 10.70
CA ILE A 107 8.24 11.47 9.97
C ILE A 107 7.50 11.91 8.71
N ILE A 108 6.94 10.98 7.94
CA ILE A 108 6.18 11.29 6.73
C ILE A 108 4.97 12.16 7.05
N ARG A 109 4.19 11.80 8.08
CA ARG A 109 3.03 12.59 8.50
C ARG A 109 3.42 13.99 8.95
N THR A 110 4.50 14.11 9.69
CA THR A 110 5.03 15.41 10.13
C THR A 110 5.47 16.27 8.95
N ALA A 111 6.20 15.68 8.01
CA ALA A 111 6.64 16.37 6.80
C ALA A 111 5.46 16.91 5.99
N VAL A 112 4.43 16.10 5.79
CA VAL A 112 3.20 16.51 5.09
C VAL A 112 2.53 17.68 5.84
N GLY A 113 2.48 17.63 7.16
CA GLY A 113 1.92 18.70 7.97
C GLY A 113 2.67 20.03 7.81
N PHE A 114 3.96 20.01 7.50
CA PHE A 114 4.80 21.18 7.21
C PHE A 114 4.93 21.48 5.71
N HIS A 115 4.10 20.86 4.87
CA HIS A 115 4.12 21.04 3.41
C HIS A 115 5.44 20.65 2.75
N ILE A 116 6.15 19.69 3.34
CA ILE A 116 7.35 19.10 2.73
C ILE A 116 6.92 17.90 1.91
N ASN A 117 7.04 18.02 0.59
CA ASN A 117 6.48 17.03 -0.35
C ASN A 117 7.52 16.06 -0.91
N ASN A 118 8.79 16.23 -0.55
CA ASN A 118 9.87 15.39 -1.05
C ASN A 118 10.54 14.64 0.11
N ILE A 119 10.50 13.34 0.04
CA ILE A 119 11.17 12.46 1.01
C ILE A 119 12.02 11.47 0.22
N ALA A 120 13.30 11.42 0.54
CA ALA A 120 14.23 10.46 -0.02
C ALA A 120 14.69 9.49 1.06
N VAL A 121 14.79 8.23 0.68
CA VAL A 121 15.30 7.19 1.58
C VAL A 121 16.61 6.65 1.01
N VAL A 122 17.66 6.68 1.82
CA VAL A 122 18.97 6.17 1.45
C VAL A 122 19.12 4.76 2.02
N SER A 123 19.41 3.81 1.14
CA SER A 123 19.58 2.40 1.48
C SER A 123 20.87 2.14 2.30
N PRO A 124 20.90 1.05 3.06
CA PRO A 124 19.87 0.03 3.24
C PRO A 124 18.73 0.51 4.14
N ALA A 125 17.51 0.14 3.79
CA ALA A 125 16.34 0.56 4.55
C ALA A 125 15.36 -0.61 4.74
#